data_9b7df78b4f04f210f4d8f7267c597a76
#
_entry.id   9b7df78b4f04f210f4d8f7267c597a76
#
_cell.length_a   1.000
_cell.length_b   1.000
_cell.length_c   1.000
_cell.angle_alpha   90.00
_cell.angle_beta   90.00
_cell.angle_gamma   90.00
#
_symmetry.space_group_name_H-M   'P 1'
#
loop_
_entity.id
_entity.type
_entity.pdbx_description
1 polymer ?
#
loop_
_entity_poly.entity_id
_entity_poly.type
_entity_poly.pdbx_seq_one_letter_code
_entity_poly.pdbx_strand_id
1 'polypeptide(L)'
;VEKYYGGTVHGAWVKKKAHSDPELYAHYKWPEVQTTLRPIQAYIVGAEPVTSGVANTCLINNSDTAQPFKTDLSSTVTNSSTSSWQNSVSLSFTEDITVTAGVPGDTVSEKSSMTIAESYGVGGQDTLATSISSSLGVTPTVQPNSALYAQLNATLTKLRVRVKYEATLSGCTAVNYNPKHKGHHFYCFDINSVLKAAGKKTKYETTQDIIVDSYANGDVILSKATIIENGNDCKKV
;
A
#
# COMPACT_ATOMS: atom_id res chain seq x y z
N VAL A 1 -31.32 2.83 20.95
CA VAL A 1 -31.03 3.31 22.32
C VAL A 1 -32.27 3.22 23.18
N GLU A 2 -33.33 3.94 22.87
CA GLU A 2 -34.57 4.01 23.67
C GLU A 2 -35.12 2.63 24.11
N LYS A 3 -35.21 1.72 23.14
CA LYS A 3 -35.75 0.37 23.37
C LYS A 3 -35.05 -0.40 24.49
N TYR A 4 -33.76 -0.15 24.74
CA TYR A 4 -32.94 -0.93 25.69
C TYR A 4 -32.53 -0.15 26.92
N TYR A 5 -32.31 1.15 26.78
CA TYR A 5 -31.89 1.99 27.89
C TYR A 5 -33.03 2.79 28.49
N GLY A 6 -34.18 2.82 27.78
CA GLY A 6 -35.36 3.57 28.15
C GLY A 6 -35.22 5.08 27.89
N GLY A 7 -36.23 5.83 28.30
CA GLY A 7 -36.28 7.28 28.13
C GLY A 7 -36.57 7.73 26.70
N THR A 8 -36.73 9.03 26.51
CA THR A 8 -36.94 9.65 25.20
C THR A 8 -35.65 10.30 24.69
N VAL A 9 -35.06 9.73 23.63
CA VAL A 9 -33.84 10.23 23.05
C VAL A 9 -34.14 11.43 22.13
N HIS A 10 -33.53 12.56 22.42
CA HIS A 10 -33.62 13.78 21.62
C HIS A 10 -32.55 13.84 20.51
N GLY A 11 -31.39 13.20 20.72
CA GLY A 11 -30.32 13.11 19.75
C GLY A 11 -29.31 12.03 20.10
N ALA A 12 -28.65 11.49 19.06
CA ALA A 12 -27.58 10.51 19.21
C ALA A 12 -26.50 10.76 18.14
N TRP A 13 -25.22 10.68 18.54
CA TRP A 13 -24.07 10.98 17.69
C TRP A 13 -22.97 9.97 17.92
N VAL A 14 -22.11 9.82 16.92
CA VAL A 14 -20.96 8.90 16.95
C VAL A 14 -19.61 9.62 16.77
N LYS A 15 -19.64 10.92 16.41
CA LYS A 15 -18.47 11.77 16.15
C LYS A 15 -18.68 13.17 16.75
N LYS A 16 -17.57 13.97 16.80
CA LYS A 16 -17.60 15.40 17.13
C LYS A 16 -18.68 16.16 16.36
N LYS A 17 -19.05 17.32 16.88
CA LYS A 17 -20.25 18.10 16.56
C LYS A 17 -21.54 17.44 17.05
N ALA A 18 -21.41 16.64 18.08
CA ALA A 18 -22.51 16.06 18.84
C ALA A 18 -23.08 17.11 19.79
N HIS A 19 -24.20 17.71 19.44
CA HIS A 19 -24.77 18.82 20.19
C HIS A 19 -23.94 20.12 20.09
N SER A 20 -24.57 21.26 20.03
CA SER A 20 -23.87 22.54 19.80
C SER A 20 -23.36 23.18 21.09
N ASP A 21 -24.02 22.96 22.21
CA ASP A 21 -23.66 23.52 23.51
C ASP A 21 -24.17 22.64 24.67
N PRO A 22 -23.29 21.95 25.41
CA PRO A 22 -21.86 21.75 25.08
C PRO A 22 -21.64 20.78 23.92
N GLU A 23 -20.47 20.85 23.26
CA GLU A 23 -20.02 19.77 22.37
C GLU A 23 -19.63 18.58 23.23
N LEU A 24 -20.38 17.45 23.12
CA LEU A 24 -20.38 16.40 24.12
C LEU A 24 -19.04 15.65 24.22
N TYR A 25 -18.42 15.31 23.06
CA TYR A 25 -17.17 14.56 23.08
C TYR A 25 -16.01 15.37 23.65
N ALA A 26 -15.92 16.65 23.30
CA ALA A 26 -14.88 17.51 23.85
C ALA A 26 -15.12 17.84 25.32
N HIS A 27 -16.35 18.18 25.67
CA HIS A 27 -16.71 18.61 27.04
C HIS A 27 -16.51 17.50 28.06
N TYR A 28 -16.98 16.27 27.73
CA TYR A 28 -16.89 15.14 28.64
C TYR A 28 -15.65 14.28 28.38
N LYS A 29 -14.81 14.61 27.41
CA LYS A 29 -13.64 13.82 26.98
C LYS A 29 -14.02 12.37 26.61
N TRP A 30 -15.18 12.21 25.98
CA TRP A 30 -15.65 10.90 25.55
C TRP A 30 -14.93 10.44 24.29
N PRO A 31 -14.66 9.14 24.15
CA PRO A 31 -14.09 8.61 22.93
C PRO A 31 -15.12 8.58 21.79
N GLU A 32 -14.80 9.22 20.69
CA GLU A 32 -15.59 9.10 19.46
C GLU A 32 -15.60 7.65 18.97
N VAL A 33 -16.62 7.29 18.19
CA VAL A 33 -16.63 5.95 17.58
C VAL A 33 -15.54 5.87 16.53
N GLN A 34 -14.66 4.90 16.71
CA GLN A 34 -13.56 4.54 15.80
C GLN A 34 -13.84 3.19 15.16
N THR A 35 -13.45 3.06 13.90
CA THR A 35 -13.47 1.80 13.17
C THR A 35 -12.06 1.24 13.10
N THR A 36 -11.88 0.02 13.58
CA THR A 36 -10.61 -0.72 13.45
C THR A 36 -10.79 -1.79 12.38
N LEU A 37 -9.91 -1.80 11.40
CA LEU A 37 -9.85 -2.81 10.36
C LEU A 37 -8.70 -3.78 10.66
N ARG A 38 -9.02 -5.05 10.78
CA ARG A 38 -8.05 -6.13 10.85
C ARG A 38 -8.06 -6.90 9.55
N PRO A 39 -6.96 -6.90 8.80
CA PRO A 39 -6.89 -7.70 7.60
C PRO A 39 -6.93 -9.18 7.97
N ILE A 40 -7.73 -9.97 7.26
CA ILE A 40 -7.92 -11.41 7.50
C ILE A 40 -7.55 -12.28 6.31
N GLN A 41 -7.54 -11.70 5.11
CA GLN A 41 -7.19 -12.40 3.89
C GLN A 41 -6.79 -11.39 2.80
N ALA A 42 -5.81 -11.76 1.97
CA ALA A 42 -5.51 -11.01 0.76
C ALA A 42 -5.23 -11.97 -0.40
N TYR A 43 -5.61 -11.58 -1.61
CA TYR A 43 -5.37 -12.37 -2.81
C TYR A 43 -5.30 -11.48 -4.06
N ILE A 44 -4.50 -11.90 -5.03
CA ILE A 44 -4.35 -11.17 -6.29
C ILE A 44 -5.56 -11.45 -7.16
N VAL A 45 -6.20 -10.38 -7.63
CA VAL A 45 -7.36 -10.42 -8.55
C VAL A 45 -6.99 -9.96 -9.95
N GLY A 46 -5.79 -9.41 -10.15
CA GLY A 46 -5.27 -9.00 -11.44
C GLY A 46 -3.79 -8.68 -11.38
N ALA A 47 -3.08 -8.89 -12.49
CA ALA A 47 -1.68 -8.55 -12.64
C ALA A 47 -1.46 -8.03 -14.06
N GLU A 48 -0.81 -6.88 -14.19
CA GLU A 48 -0.49 -6.24 -15.47
C GLU A 48 1.03 -6.03 -15.54
N PRO A 49 1.78 -6.93 -16.20
CA PRO A 49 3.22 -6.78 -16.32
C PRO A 49 3.58 -5.70 -17.37
N VAL A 50 4.53 -4.84 -17.01
CA VAL A 50 5.10 -3.83 -17.91
C VAL A 50 6.61 -3.87 -17.77
N THR A 51 7.32 -4.19 -18.83
CA THR A 51 8.78 -4.17 -18.84
C THR A 51 9.28 -2.73 -19.01
N SER A 52 10.19 -2.30 -18.16
CA SER A 52 10.77 -0.96 -18.18
C SER A 52 12.30 -1.02 -18.02
N GLY A 53 13.02 -0.19 -18.75
CA GLY A 53 14.43 0.06 -18.50
C GLY A 53 14.59 0.94 -17.25
N VAL A 54 15.27 0.43 -16.25
CA VAL A 54 15.42 1.11 -14.94
C VAL A 54 16.80 1.70 -14.73
N ALA A 55 17.82 1.18 -15.41
CA ALA A 55 19.19 1.73 -15.40
C ALA A 55 19.89 1.40 -16.71
N ASN A 56 20.87 2.19 -17.07
CA ASN A 56 21.71 1.94 -18.24
C ASN A 56 23.14 2.44 -18.03
N THR A 57 24.05 1.91 -18.81
CA THR A 57 25.43 2.38 -18.89
C THR A 57 26.03 2.13 -20.26
N CYS A 58 27.03 2.92 -20.63
CA CYS A 58 27.83 2.72 -21.82
C CYS A 58 29.13 1.97 -21.44
N LEU A 59 29.40 0.91 -22.16
CA LEU A 59 30.64 0.16 -22.06
C LEU A 59 31.49 0.53 -23.30
N ILE A 60 32.45 1.41 -23.11
CA ILE A 60 33.24 2.00 -24.19
C ILE A 60 34.67 1.45 -24.12
N ASN A 61 35.12 0.86 -25.21
CA ASN A 61 36.48 0.38 -25.37
C ASN A 61 37.21 1.27 -26.38
N ASN A 62 38.02 2.20 -25.88
CA ASN A 62 38.86 3.08 -26.68
C ASN A 62 40.25 2.49 -26.94
N SER A 63 40.50 1.24 -26.59
CA SER A 63 41.78 0.57 -26.84
C SER A 63 41.80 -0.17 -28.16
N ASP A 64 42.99 -0.56 -28.59
CA ASP A 64 43.21 -1.34 -29.83
C ASP A 64 42.99 -2.85 -29.64
N THR A 65 42.62 -3.29 -28.44
CA THR A 65 42.39 -4.70 -28.14
C THR A 65 41.00 -4.89 -27.54
N ALA A 66 40.42 -6.07 -27.75
CA ALA A 66 39.13 -6.42 -27.15
C ALA A 66 39.29 -6.54 -25.62
N GLN A 67 38.36 -5.96 -24.84
CA GLN A 67 38.44 -5.88 -23.40
C GLN A 67 37.14 -6.43 -22.76
N PRO A 68 37.25 -7.18 -21.68
CA PRO A 68 36.09 -7.55 -20.88
C PRO A 68 35.65 -6.38 -19.97
N PHE A 69 34.35 -6.10 -19.96
CA PHE A 69 33.76 -5.06 -19.10
C PHE A 69 32.77 -5.71 -18.13
N LYS A 70 33.02 -5.59 -16.83
CA LYS A 70 32.06 -6.02 -15.83
C LYS A 70 30.95 -4.98 -15.68
N THR A 71 29.70 -5.41 -15.79
CA THR A 71 28.54 -4.54 -15.57
C THR A 71 27.76 -5.02 -14.34
N ASP A 72 27.79 -4.23 -13.29
CA ASP A 72 26.93 -4.41 -12.12
C ASP A 72 25.92 -3.25 -12.14
N LEU A 73 24.85 -3.41 -12.94
CA LEU A 73 23.79 -2.42 -12.99
C LEU A 73 22.83 -2.65 -11.82
N SER A 74 22.58 -1.59 -11.08
CA SER A 74 21.56 -1.58 -10.04
C SER A 74 20.74 -0.30 -10.13
N SER A 75 19.50 -0.35 -9.71
CA SER A 75 18.63 0.81 -9.62
C SER A 75 17.74 0.68 -8.39
N THR A 76 17.44 1.81 -7.78
CA THR A 76 16.40 1.88 -6.76
C THR A 76 15.10 2.23 -7.44
N VAL A 77 14.12 1.36 -7.34
CA VAL A 77 12.77 1.57 -7.83
C VAL A 77 11.83 1.77 -6.67
N THR A 78 10.75 2.47 -6.91
CA THR A 78 9.76 2.75 -5.88
C THR A 78 8.54 1.90 -6.13
N ASN A 79 8.26 0.98 -5.22
CA ASN A 79 7.00 0.27 -5.18
C ASN A 79 5.95 1.21 -4.55
N SER A 80 4.84 1.41 -5.20
CA SER A 80 3.76 2.25 -4.70
C SER A 80 2.51 1.44 -4.43
N SER A 81 1.75 1.83 -3.42
CA SER A 81 0.41 1.32 -3.23
C SER A 81 -0.59 2.47 -3.18
N THR A 82 -1.75 2.25 -3.76
CA THR A 82 -2.88 3.18 -3.66
C THR A 82 -4.07 2.48 -3.05
N SER A 83 -4.62 3.11 -2.01
CA SER A 83 -5.81 2.64 -1.31
C SER A 83 -6.97 3.61 -1.52
N SER A 84 -8.18 3.09 -1.69
CA SER A 84 -9.39 3.93 -1.83
C SER A 84 -9.95 4.45 -0.50
N TRP A 85 -9.33 4.15 0.63
CA TRP A 85 -9.73 4.66 1.95
C TRP A 85 -9.32 6.13 2.13
N GLN A 86 -9.65 6.98 1.17
CA GLN A 86 -9.31 8.40 1.25
C GLN A 86 -10.09 9.08 2.38
N ASN A 87 -9.35 9.76 3.27
CA ASN A 87 -9.87 10.70 4.28
C ASN A 87 -10.70 10.13 5.44
N SER A 88 -10.52 8.88 5.81
CA SER A 88 -11.22 8.35 6.98
C SER A 88 -10.38 8.48 8.25
N VAL A 89 -10.49 9.62 8.94
CA VAL A 89 -9.83 9.89 10.23
C VAL A 89 -10.22 8.95 11.38
N SER A 90 -11.12 8.00 11.12
CA SER A 90 -11.65 7.07 12.12
C SER A 90 -11.27 5.62 11.85
N LEU A 91 -10.29 5.40 10.97
CA LEU A 91 -9.80 4.05 10.64
C LEU A 91 -8.46 3.81 11.29
N SER A 92 -8.27 2.64 11.85
CA SER A 92 -6.98 2.12 12.29
C SER A 92 -6.82 0.67 11.80
N PHE A 93 -5.58 0.25 11.61
CA PHE A 93 -5.22 -1.10 11.21
C PHE A 93 -4.42 -1.74 12.33
N THR A 94 -4.59 -3.02 12.57
CA THR A 94 -3.99 -3.70 13.73
C THR A 94 -2.89 -4.66 13.39
N GLU A 95 -2.77 -5.08 12.15
CA GLU A 95 -1.83 -6.14 11.74
C GLU A 95 -1.38 -5.94 10.29
N ASP A 96 -0.17 -6.40 9.99
CA ASP A 96 0.34 -6.52 8.63
C ASP A 96 -0.19 -7.78 7.95
N ILE A 97 -0.50 -7.70 6.67
CA ILE A 97 -0.75 -8.87 5.82
C ILE A 97 0.42 -9.09 4.88
N THR A 98 0.90 -10.33 4.83
CA THR A 98 1.81 -10.77 3.79
C THR A 98 1.01 -11.42 2.66
N VAL A 99 1.08 -10.84 1.47
CA VAL A 99 0.53 -11.42 0.25
C VAL A 99 1.65 -12.15 -0.47
N THR A 100 1.51 -13.47 -0.60
CA THR A 100 2.44 -14.27 -1.39
C THR A 100 1.81 -14.52 -2.76
N ALA A 101 2.44 -14.02 -3.80
CA ALA A 101 1.95 -14.19 -5.17
C ALA A 101 3.04 -14.75 -6.07
N GLY A 102 2.67 -15.73 -6.89
CA GLY A 102 3.44 -16.04 -8.09
C GLY A 102 3.16 -14.98 -9.15
N VAL A 103 4.18 -14.43 -9.79
CA VAL A 103 4.01 -13.55 -10.94
C VAL A 103 3.53 -14.40 -12.11
N PRO A 104 2.38 -14.08 -12.76
CA PRO A 104 1.94 -14.82 -13.93
C PRO A 104 2.97 -14.71 -15.06
N GLY A 105 3.48 -15.85 -15.53
CA GLY A 105 4.43 -15.90 -16.64
C GLY A 105 5.85 -16.32 -16.24
N ASP A 106 6.14 -16.43 -14.96
CA ASP A 106 7.44 -16.89 -14.49
C ASP A 106 7.41 -18.41 -14.27
N THR A 107 8.26 -19.14 -14.99
CA THR A 107 8.41 -20.61 -14.85
C THR A 107 9.27 -21.03 -13.66
N VAL A 108 9.79 -20.05 -12.93
CA VAL A 108 10.61 -20.24 -11.74
C VAL A 108 9.80 -19.81 -10.52
N SER A 109 9.68 -20.71 -9.56
CA SER A 109 8.87 -20.61 -8.33
C SER A 109 9.38 -19.53 -7.33
N GLU A 110 9.71 -18.33 -7.79
CA GLU A 110 9.95 -17.21 -6.92
C GLU A 110 8.60 -16.60 -6.50
N LYS A 111 8.16 -17.00 -5.33
CA LYS A 111 7.04 -16.39 -4.65
C LYS A 111 7.47 -15.04 -4.15
N SER A 112 7.07 -14.00 -4.84
CA SER A 112 7.20 -12.64 -4.30
C SER A 112 6.25 -12.51 -3.12
N SER A 113 6.79 -12.40 -1.91
CA SER A 113 6.01 -12.08 -0.73
C SER A 113 6.06 -10.57 -0.51
N MET A 114 4.91 -9.96 -0.38
CA MET A 114 4.76 -8.54 -0.10
C MET A 114 3.99 -8.38 1.20
N THR A 115 4.56 -7.64 2.13
CA THR A 115 3.87 -7.27 3.36
C THR A 115 3.10 -5.98 3.11
N ILE A 116 1.79 -6.04 3.30
CA ILE A 116 0.94 -4.85 3.32
C ILE A 116 0.98 -4.33 4.75
N ALA A 117 1.82 -3.33 4.98
CA ALA A 117 2.03 -2.72 6.28
C ALA A 117 0.80 -1.92 6.73
N GLU A 118 0.68 -1.70 8.03
CA GLU A 118 -0.32 -0.80 8.63
C GLU A 118 -0.38 0.58 7.97
N SER A 119 0.75 1.05 7.46
CA SER A 119 0.90 2.32 6.76
C SER A 119 0.08 2.45 5.47
N TYR A 120 -0.32 1.35 4.83
CA TYR A 120 -1.14 1.38 3.61
C TYR A 120 -2.62 1.69 3.87
N GLY A 121 -2.97 2.01 5.09
CA GLY A 121 -4.36 2.00 5.50
C GLY A 121 -5.14 3.26 5.30
N VAL A 122 -4.58 4.41 5.43
CA VAL A 122 -5.37 5.65 5.56
C VAL A 122 -4.90 6.72 4.58
N GLY A 123 -5.59 6.76 3.44
CA GLY A 123 -5.58 7.94 2.56
C GLY A 123 -4.23 8.38 1.98
N GLY A 124 -3.23 7.50 2.00
CA GLY A 124 -1.88 7.79 1.54
C GLY A 124 -1.51 6.95 0.31
N GLN A 125 -0.65 7.51 -0.51
CA GLN A 125 0.16 6.78 -1.44
C GLN A 125 1.45 6.45 -0.69
N ASP A 126 1.59 5.22 -0.20
CA ASP A 126 2.83 4.80 0.43
C ASP A 126 3.79 4.25 -0.60
N THR A 127 5.03 4.63 -0.47
CA THR A 127 6.09 4.26 -1.39
C THR A 127 7.19 3.54 -0.61
N LEU A 128 7.50 2.32 -1.05
CA LEU A 128 8.64 1.56 -0.53
C LEU A 128 9.74 1.51 -1.59
N ALA A 129 10.90 2.07 -1.27
CA ALA A 129 12.06 1.98 -2.13
C ALA A 129 12.63 0.56 -2.11
N THR A 130 12.75 -0.05 -3.28
CA THR A 130 13.31 -1.39 -3.46
C THR A 130 14.51 -1.32 -4.39
N SER A 131 15.64 -1.88 -3.98
CA SER A 131 16.81 -1.98 -4.86
C SER A 131 16.68 -3.18 -5.77
N ILE A 132 16.79 -2.94 -7.07
CA ILE A 132 16.84 -3.97 -8.10
C ILE A 132 18.25 -3.99 -8.65
N SER A 133 18.87 -5.15 -8.65
CA SER A 133 20.16 -5.38 -9.28
C SER A 133 20.02 -6.46 -10.36
N SER A 134 20.94 -6.47 -11.30
CA SER A 134 21.05 -7.62 -12.21
C SER A 134 21.37 -8.87 -11.37
N SER A 135 20.58 -9.91 -11.52
CA SER A 135 20.78 -11.19 -10.82
C SER A 135 22.09 -11.89 -11.19
N LEU A 136 22.67 -11.52 -12.33
CA LEU A 136 23.95 -12.00 -12.82
C LEU A 136 24.72 -10.81 -13.41
N GLY A 137 25.86 -10.49 -12.82
CA GLY A 137 26.79 -9.55 -13.44
C GLY A 137 27.20 -10.09 -14.82
N VAL A 138 26.93 -9.33 -15.88
CA VAL A 138 27.33 -9.70 -17.23
C VAL A 138 28.69 -9.09 -17.52
N THR A 139 29.62 -9.91 -18.03
CA THR A 139 30.94 -9.46 -18.40
C THR A 139 31.14 -9.59 -19.93
N PRO A 140 30.52 -8.69 -20.73
CA PRO A 140 30.68 -8.73 -22.17
C PRO A 140 32.09 -8.34 -22.58
N THR A 141 32.56 -8.89 -23.69
CA THR A 141 33.76 -8.44 -24.37
C THR A 141 33.41 -7.34 -25.38
N VAL A 142 33.93 -6.15 -25.15
CA VAL A 142 33.76 -5.01 -26.06
C VAL A 142 34.92 -4.96 -27.05
N GLN A 143 34.63 -4.92 -28.33
CA GLN A 143 35.63 -4.89 -29.40
C GLN A 143 36.44 -3.58 -29.38
N PRO A 144 37.63 -3.54 -30.02
CA PRO A 144 38.40 -2.30 -30.13
C PRO A 144 37.61 -1.16 -30.72
N ASN A 145 37.81 0.04 -30.22
CA ASN A 145 37.19 1.29 -30.69
C ASN A 145 35.65 1.18 -30.89
N SER A 146 35.00 0.46 -30.01
CA SER A 146 33.56 0.23 -30.05
C SER A 146 32.88 0.38 -28.69
N ALA A 147 31.56 0.44 -28.72
CA ALA A 147 30.75 0.53 -27.52
C ALA A 147 29.60 -0.46 -27.52
N LEU A 148 29.20 -0.87 -26.33
CA LEU A 148 27.94 -1.56 -26.04
C LEU A 148 27.10 -0.72 -25.11
N TYR A 149 25.81 -0.66 -25.36
CA TYR A 149 24.82 -0.10 -24.45
C TYR A 149 24.26 -1.23 -23.59
N ALA A 150 24.51 -1.17 -22.32
CA ALA A 150 23.97 -2.10 -21.33
C ALA A 150 22.77 -1.46 -20.63
N GLN A 151 21.63 -2.12 -20.66
CA GLN A 151 20.40 -1.66 -20.04
C GLN A 151 19.88 -2.73 -19.08
N LEU A 152 19.68 -2.33 -17.84
CA LEU A 152 18.96 -3.15 -16.85
C LEU A 152 17.45 -2.95 -17.06
N ASN A 153 16.78 -4.00 -17.48
CA ASN A 153 15.33 -4.02 -17.57
C ASN A 153 14.76 -4.71 -16.35
N ALA A 154 13.74 -4.12 -15.75
CA ALA A 154 12.96 -4.75 -14.71
C ALA A 154 11.52 -4.90 -15.18
N THR A 155 10.86 -5.96 -14.77
CA THR A 155 9.43 -6.13 -14.98
C THR A 155 8.69 -5.47 -13.83
N LEU A 156 8.03 -4.36 -14.11
CA LEU A 156 7.04 -3.78 -13.22
C LEU A 156 5.74 -4.58 -13.40
N THR A 157 5.22 -5.11 -12.35
CA THR A 157 3.89 -5.72 -12.34
C THR A 157 2.96 -4.89 -11.47
N LYS A 158 1.90 -4.35 -12.05
CA LYS A 158 0.81 -3.74 -11.30
C LYS A 158 -0.11 -4.84 -10.82
N LEU A 159 -0.05 -5.11 -9.52
CA LEU A 159 -0.89 -6.10 -8.88
C LEU A 159 -2.14 -5.42 -8.33
N ARG A 160 -3.31 -5.93 -8.70
CA ARG A 160 -4.55 -5.60 -8.02
C ARG A 160 -4.77 -6.65 -6.94
N VAL A 161 -4.64 -6.24 -5.69
CA VAL A 161 -4.78 -7.11 -4.52
C VAL A 161 -6.09 -6.81 -3.83
N ARG A 162 -6.93 -7.82 -3.66
CA ARG A 162 -8.14 -7.73 -2.87
C ARG A 162 -7.86 -8.14 -1.44
N VAL A 163 -8.05 -7.22 -0.51
CA VAL A 163 -7.89 -7.45 0.92
C VAL A 163 -9.26 -7.53 1.57
N LYS A 164 -9.48 -8.59 2.33
CA LYS A 164 -10.66 -8.78 3.18
C LYS A 164 -10.31 -8.36 4.60
N TYR A 165 -11.12 -7.52 5.19
CA TYR A 165 -10.95 -7.01 6.55
C TYR A 165 -12.11 -7.44 7.45
N GLU A 166 -11.81 -7.69 8.72
CA GLU A 166 -12.77 -7.66 9.80
C GLU A 166 -12.82 -6.25 10.38
N ALA A 167 -13.98 -5.61 10.34
CA ALA A 167 -14.21 -4.28 10.89
C ALA A 167 -14.85 -4.40 12.27
N THR A 168 -14.26 -3.75 13.27
CA THR A 168 -14.78 -3.63 14.62
C THR A 168 -14.92 -2.16 15.00
N LEU A 169 -15.81 -1.86 15.92
CA LEU A 169 -16.03 -0.51 16.45
C LEU A 169 -15.58 -0.42 17.90
N SER A 170 -15.06 0.75 18.27
CA SER A 170 -14.77 1.13 19.64
C SER A 170 -15.27 2.55 19.90
N GLY A 171 -15.26 2.98 21.16
CA GLY A 171 -15.77 4.28 21.54
C GLY A 171 -17.25 4.25 21.92
N CYS A 172 -17.87 5.40 22.04
CA CYS A 172 -19.24 5.49 22.51
C CYS A 172 -20.15 6.37 21.65
N THR A 173 -21.43 6.03 21.68
CA THR A 173 -22.51 6.88 21.15
C THR A 173 -22.89 7.91 22.22
N ALA A 174 -22.67 9.19 21.92
CA ALA A 174 -23.17 10.28 22.73
C ALA A 174 -24.70 10.41 22.52
N VAL A 175 -25.44 10.50 23.61
CA VAL A 175 -26.91 10.55 23.57
C VAL A 175 -27.41 11.70 24.44
N ASN A 176 -28.37 12.44 23.93
CA ASN A 176 -29.10 13.45 24.66
C ASN A 176 -30.53 12.97 24.93
N TYR A 177 -30.94 13.04 26.19
CA TYR A 177 -32.31 12.77 26.63
C TYR A 177 -33.03 14.06 26.98
N ASN A 178 -34.23 14.22 26.50
CA ASN A 178 -35.13 15.29 26.91
C ASN A 178 -36.57 14.74 27.02
N PRO A 179 -37.14 14.69 28.21
CA PRO A 179 -36.63 15.09 29.52
C PRO A 179 -35.47 14.22 30.03
N LYS A 180 -34.85 14.65 31.12
CA LYS A 180 -33.76 13.87 31.76
C LYS A 180 -34.14 12.41 31.99
N HIS A 181 -33.23 11.52 31.63
CA HIS A 181 -33.33 10.10 31.95
C HIS A 181 -32.46 9.78 33.15
N LYS A 182 -33.04 9.16 34.22
CA LYS A 182 -32.30 8.85 35.47
C LYS A 182 -31.46 10.01 36.01
N GLY A 183 -32.00 11.23 35.94
CA GLY A 183 -31.36 12.44 36.45
C GLY A 183 -30.38 13.16 35.51
N HIS A 184 -30.06 12.62 34.36
CA HIS A 184 -29.09 13.20 33.41
C HIS A 184 -29.66 13.43 32.01
N HIS A 185 -29.15 14.44 31.33
CA HIS A 185 -29.46 14.68 29.92
C HIS A 185 -28.55 13.90 28.98
N PHE A 186 -27.27 13.75 29.32
CA PHE A 186 -26.24 13.25 28.42
C PHE A 186 -25.64 11.94 28.93
N TYR A 187 -25.47 11.01 27.99
CA TYR A 187 -24.88 9.70 28.22
C TYR A 187 -23.91 9.33 27.10
N CYS A 188 -22.93 8.51 27.43
CA CYS A 188 -22.01 7.87 26.50
C CYS A 188 -22.22 6.36 26.60
N PHE A 189 -22.89 5.78 25.66
CA PHE A 189 -23.11 4.33 25.60
C PHE A 189 -22.08 3.67 24.70
N ASP A 190 -21.42 2.65 25.19
CA ASP A 190 -20.49 1.85 24.40
C ASP A 190 -21.17 1.40 23.10
N ILE A 191 -20.50 1.64 21.96
CA ILE A 191 -21.10 1.41 20.63
C ILE A 191 -21.47 -0.06 20.41
N ASN A 192 -20.67 -1.01 20.92
CA ASN A 192 -20.96 -2.42 20.75
C ASN A 192 -22.15 -2.85 21.61
N SER A 193 -22.31 -2.25 22.78
CA SER A 193 -23.48 -2.46 23.62
C SER A 193 -24.75 -1.93 22.95
N VAL A 194 -24.69 -0.78 22.29
CA VAL A 194 -25.81 -0.21 21.51
C VAL A 194 -26.15 -1.13 20.34
N LEU A 195 -25.15 -1.63 19.60
CA LEU A 195 -25.37 -2.55 18.47
C LEU A 195 -26.00 -3.88 18.94
N LYS A 196 -25.46 -4.49 20.00
CA LYS A 196 -26.02 -5.72 20.56
C LYS A 196 -27.47 -5.52 21.00
N ALA A 197 -27.74 -4.42 21.69
CA ALA A 197 -29.07 -4.05 22.11
C ALA A 197 -30.04 -3.86 20.92
N ALA A 198 -29.54 -3.42 19.77
CA ALA A 198 -30.29 -3.29 18.53
C ALA A 198 -30.38 -4.61 17.72
N GLY A 199 -29.84 -5.72 18.22
CA GLY A 199 -29.77 -6.99 17.49
C GLY A 199 -28.83 -6.95 16.28
N LYS A 200 -27.85 -6.04 16.29
CA LYS A 200 -26.87 -5.88 15.21
C LYS A 200 -25.56 -6.59 15.56
N LYS A 201 -24.85 -7.02 14.52
CA LYS A 201 -23.50 -7.57 14.70
C LYS A 201 -22.54 -6.46 15.15
N THR A 202 -21.51 -6.84 15.90
CA THR A 202 -20.43 -5.94 16.34
C THR A 202 -19.16 -6.11 15.49
N LYS A 203 -19.15 -7.09 14.60
CA LYS A 203 -18.09 -7.38 13.65
C LYS A 203 -18.69 -7.48 12.25
N TYR A 204 -18.05 -6.85 11.30
CA TYR A 204 -18.45 -6.84 9.91
C TYR A 204 -17.25 -7.17 9.04
N GLU A 205 -17.48 -7.85 7.94
CA GLU A 205 -16.46 -8.07 6.92
C GLU A 205 -16.64 -7.03 5.82
N THR A 206 -15.53 -6.52 5.34
CA THR A 206 -15.47 -5.62 4.18
C THR A 206 -14.30 -6.00 3.29
N THR A 207 -14.36 -5.65 2.03
CA THR A 207 -13.27 -5.89 1.07
C THR A 207 -12.86 -4.59 0.40
N GLN A 208 -11.56 -4.50 0.09
CA GLN A 208 -11.02 -3.40 -0.67
C GLN A 208 -9.99 -3.92 -1.67
N ASP A 209 -9.99 -3.35 -2.87
CA ASP A 209 -8.94 -3.57 -3.84
C ASP A 209 -7.90 -2.46 -3.70
N ILE A 210 -6.63 -2.86 -3.56
CA ILE A 210 -5.48 -1.97 -3.57
C ILE A 210 -4.63 -2.29 -4.81
N ILE A 211 -3.99 -1.27 -5.36
CA ILE A 211 -3.03 -1.44 -6.46
C ILE A 211 -1.64 -1.33 -5.84
N VAL A 212 -0.80 -2.30 -6.16
CA VAL A 212 0.56 -2.37 -5.69
C VAL A 212 1.47 -2.54 -6.88
N ASP A 213 2.43 -1.64 -7.01
CA ASP A 213 3.49 -1.76 -7.98
C ASP A 213 4.59 -2.66 -7.39
N SER A 214 4.84 -3.79 -8.06
CA SER A 214 5.87 -4.74 -7.67
C SER A 214 6.87 -4.86 -8.81
N TYR A 215 8.13 -4.60 -8.53
CA TYR A 215 9.22 -4.86 -9.45
C TYR A 215 9.84 -6.22 -9.16
N ALA A 216 10.02 -7.01 -10.19
CA ALA A 216 10.70 -8.29 -10.12
C ALA A 216 11.81 -8.35 -11.19
N ASN A 217 12.86 -9.11 -10.87
CA ASN A 217 13.96 -9.54 -11.73
C ASN A 217 14.51 -8.50 -12.71
N GLY A 218 15.76 -8.16 -12.54
CA GLY A 218 16.50 -7.32 -13.48
C GLY A 218 17.31 -8.15 -14.47
N ASP A 219 16.99 -8.04 -15.76
CA ASP A 219 17.80 -8.61 -16.84
C ASP A 219 18.63 -7.53 -17.53
N VAL A 220 19.92 -7.80 -17.77
CA VAL A 220 20.77 -6.91 -18.53
C VAL A 220 20.69 -7.25 -20.01
N ILE A 221 20.20 -6.30 -20.78
CA ILE A 221 20.19 -6.38 -22.25
C ILE A 221 21.36 -5.57 -22.80
N LEU A 222 22.16 -6.22 -23.65
CA LEU A 222 23.25 -5.59 -24.37
C LEU A 222 22.81 -5.25 -25.79
N SER A 223 23.05 -4.02 -26.20
CA SER A 223 22.78 -3.55 -27.57
C SER A 223 24.04 -2.92 -28.18
N LYS A 224 24.13 -2.92 -29.50
CA LYS A 224 25.15 -2.14 -30.19
C LYS A 224 24.97 -0.66 -29.87
N ALA A 225 26.07 0.06 -29.78
CA ALA A 225 26.06 1.47 -29.52
C ALA A 225 27.13 2.19 -30.36
N THR A 226 26.86 3.45 -30.64
CA THR A 226 27.81 4.36 -31.28
C THR A 226 28.40 5.29 -30.24
N ILE A 227 29.72 5.43 -30.23
CA ILE A 227 30.42 6.38 -29.36
C ILE A 227 30.06 7.80 -29.80
N ILE A 228 29.68 8.65 -28.84
CA ILE A 228 29.40 10.07 -29.12
C ILE A 228 30.71 10.87 -29.06
N GLU A 229 30.74 12.01 -29.70
CA GLU A 229 31.94 12.85 -29.97
C GLU A 229 32.86 13.13 -28.75
N ASN A 230 32.38 13.01 -27.54
CA ASN A 230 33.19 13.19 -26.31
C ASN A 230 33.99 11.93 -25.90
N GLY A 231 33.82 10.80 -26.58
CA GLY A 231 34.51 9.54 -26.25
C GLY A 231 34.12 8.87 -24.94
N ASN A 232 33.30 9.52 -24.11
CA ASN A 232 32.92 9.06 -22.78
C ASN A 232 31.43 8.67 -22.67
N ASP A 233 30.67 8.75 -23.75
CA ASP A 233 29.26 8.40 -23.78
C ASP A 233 28.90 7.67 -25.09
N CYS A 234 27.79 7.00 -25.13
CA CYS A 234 27.33 6.27 -26.27
C CYS A 234 25.81 6.35 -26.48
N LYS A 235 25.38 6.17 -27.71
CA LYS A 235 23.99 6.11 -28.09
C LYS A 235 23.67 4.72 -28.62
N LYS A 236 22.59 4.12 -28.11
CA LYS A 236 22.02 2.87 -28.64
C LYS A 236 21.67 3.05 -30.11
N VAL A 237 22.07 2.10 -30.93
CA VAL A 237 21.77 2.03 -32.37
C VAL A 237 20.50 1.20 -32.58
#